data_62e0dd998ea42c18a1590067ea874f2f
#
_entry.id   62e0dd998ea42c18a1590067ea874f2f
#
_cell.length_a   1.000
_cell.length_b   1.000
_cell.length_c   1.000
_cell.angle_alpha   90.00
_cell.angle_beta   90.00
_cell.angle_gamma   90.00
#
_symmetry.space_group_name_H-M   'P 1'
#
loop_
_entity.id
_entity.type
_entity.pdbx_description
1 polymer ?
#
loop_
_entity_poly.entity_id
_entity_poly.type
_entity_poly.pdbx_seq_one_letter_code
_entity_poly.pdbx_strand_id
1 'polypeptide(L)'
;MNIFSKNLKVRNRFLIASLLFFIGILFFLLGIGETGLIDETPPLFASAGKAMSQSGDWITPKVNGILRFDKPPFYYWLMAIIYSIPGNQSWDQLGSLSARLPSALASLFLFLMLGDSILYHHPKSRHKTYLALVGSLGFALSPLVIIWSRTAVSDSLLCGTVGISLLLFWRKFVENKGKNCILPWTVLSLAILTKGPVAAVIVVFTLAIFLSTQEDWKKLLLKIKPLQGILITFLISTPWYLIVFLKEGRSFLDSFFGYHNLQRYTSVVNNHSEPWWFFIYIMTIGSLPFSIFLFHGIFETIREYITNRRKDSKNQNSLYLFSLCWLFAILVFFSISATKLPSYWLPATP
;
A
#
# COMPACT_ATOMS: atom_id res chain seq x y z
N MET A 1 36.24 18.21 -3.27
CA MET A 1 35.91 16.84 -3.73
C MET A 1 34.56 16.88 -4.43
N ASN A 2 34.66 17.13 -5.55
CA ASN A 2 34.31 16.82 -6.93
C ASN A 2 32.81 16.84 -7.28
N ILE A 3 32.43 17.97 -7.96
CA ILE A 3 31.16 18.12 -8.70
C ILE A 3 30.96 16.96 -9.68
N PHE A 4 32.03 16.44 -10.32
CA PHE A 4 32.01 15.27 -11.21
C PHE A 4 31.53 13.98 -10.52
N SER A 5 31.93 13.71 -9.27
CA SER A 5 31.48 12.51 -8.56
C SER A 5 30.01 12.59 -8.12
N LYS A 6 29.49 13.79 -7.90
CA LYS A 6 28.10 14.03 -7.56
C LYS A 6 27.18 13.82 -8.78
N ASN A 7 27.63 14.29 -9.96
CA ASN A 7 26.91 14.12 -11.22
C ASN A 7 26.85 12.66 -11.69
N LEU A 8 27.92 11.88 -11.51
CA LEU A 8 27.97 10.44 -11.80
C LEU A 8 27.01 9.65 -10.90
N LYS A 9 26.91 9.99 -9.60
CA LYS A 9 25.97 9.32 -8.67
C LYS A 9 24.51 9.63 -9.02
N VAL A 10 24.20 10.85 -9.43
CA VAL A 10 22.86 11.27 -9.86
C VAL A 10 22.49 10.55 -11.16
N ARG A 11 23.40 10.52 -12.15
CA ARG A 11 23.21 9.82 -13.43
C ARG A 11 22.92 8.34 -13.27
N ASN A 12 23.68 7.64 -12.42
CA ASN A 12 23.47 6.21 -12.17
C ASN A 12 22.12 5.94 -11.47
N ARG A 13 21.70 6.80 -10.53
CA ARG A 13 20.39 6.67 -9.87
C ARG A 13 19.25 6.87 -10.86
N PHE A 14 19.39 7.84 -11.76
CA PHE A 14 18.41 8.10 -12.82
C PHE A 14 18.30 6.90 -13.78
N LEU A 15 19.41 6.31 -14.23
CA LEU A 15 19.42 5.13 -15.09
C LEU A 15 18.74 3.92 -14.44
N ILE A 16 18.98 3.69 -13.14
CA ILE A 16 18.33 2.59 -12.40
C ILE A 16 16.83 2.86 -12.28
N ALA A 17 16.43 4.08 -11.94
CA ALA A 17 15.04 4.46 -11.86
C ALA A 17 14.31 4.32 -13.21
N SER A 18 14.96 4.69 -14.32
CA SER A 18 14.43 4.50 -15.66
C SER A 18 14.28 3.03 -16.01
N LEU A 19 15.28 2.19 -15.70
CA LEU A 19 15.21 0.75 -15.91
C LEU A 19 14.05 0.13 -15.12
N LEU A 20 13.94 0.45 -13.83
CA LEU A 20 12.82 -0.01 -13.00
C LEU A 20 11.48 0.47 -13.56
N PHE A 21 11.39 1.71 -14.05
CA PHE A 21 10.18 2.25 -14.64
C PHE A 21 9.73 1.45 -15.86
N PHE A 22 10.65 1.15 -16.81
CA PHE A 22 10.33 0.32 -17.97
C PHE A 22 9.93 -1.10 -17.58
N ILE A 23 10.64 -1.73 -16.66
CA ILE A 23 10.29 -3.05 -16.12
C ILE A 23 8.90 -3.00 -15.49
N GLY A 24 8.62 -1.99 -14.66
CA GLY A 24 7.32 -1.82 -14.01
C GLY A 24 6.17 -1.62 -15.01
N ILE A 25 6.36 -0.87 -16.10
CA ILE A 25 5.37 -0.76 -17.18
C ILE A 25 5.06 -2.12 -17.77
N LEU A 26 6.08 -2.94 -18.08
CA LEU A 26 5.89 -4.27 -18.63
C LEU A 26 5.10 -5.18 -17.68
N PHE A 27 5.38 -5.15 -16.38
CA PHE A 27 4.70 -6.01 -15.41
C PHE A 27 3.28 -5.55 -15.09
N PHE A 28 3.06 -4.26 -14.92
CA PHE A 28 1.80 -3.76 -14.36
C PHE A 28 0.84 -3.18 -15.39
N LEU A 29 1.33 -2.62 -16.50
CA LEU A 29 0.49 -1.93 -17.48
C LEU A 29 0.26 -2.69 -18.77
N LEU A 30 1.18 -3.58 -19.16
CA LEU A 30 1.04 -4.29 -20.43
C LEU A 30 -0.17 -5.24 -20.39
N GLY A 31 -1.09 -5.07 -21.34
CA GLY A 31 -2.24 -5.97 -21.54
C GLY A 31 -3.35 -5.89 -20.47
N ILE A 32 -3.37 -4.87 -19.59
CA ILE A 32 -4.39 -4.80 -18.53
C ILE A 32 -5.82 -4.50 -19.02
N GLY A 33 -5.97 -3.97 -20.24
CA GLY A 33 -7.27 -3.65 -20.86
C GLY A 33 -7.80 -4.72 -21.81
N GLU A 34 -7.03 -5.77 -22.11
CA GLU A 34 -7.37 -6.72 -23.17
C GLU A 34 -8.48 -7.72 -22.80
N THR A 35 -8.72 -7.92 -21.52
CA THR A 35 -9.74 -8.85 -21.01
C THR A 35 -10.84 -8.12 -20.25
N GLY A 36 -12.08 -8.61 -20.34
CA GLY A 36 -13.19 -8.12 -19.52
C GLY A 36 -12.93 -8.26 -18.03
N LEU A 37 -13.77 -7.62 -17.23
CA LEU A 37 -13.73 -7.76 -15.78
C LEU A 37 -14.36 -9.11 -15.40
N ILE A 38 -13.57 -9.93 -14.72
CA ILE A 38 -13.94 -11.27 -14.26
C ILE A 38 -14.21 -11.21 -12.76
N ASP A 39 -15.06 -12.13 -12.24
CA ASP A 39 -15.50 -12.17 -10.86
C ASP A 39 -16.59 -11.12 -10.54
N GLU A 40 -17.25 -11.25 -9.37
CA GLU A 40 -18.36 -10.41 -8.96
C GLU A 40 -17.94 -8.98 -8.57
N THR A 41 -16.81 -8.86 -7.87
CA THR A 41 -16.40 -7.59 -7.24
C THR A 41 -15.87 -6.54 -8.22
N PRO A 42 -14.98 -6.83 -9.19
CA PRO A 42 -14.43 -5.85 -10.11
C PRO A 42 -15.49 -5.10 -10.96
N PRO A 43 -16.53 -5.76 -11.54
CA PRO A 43 -17.59 -5.07 -12.25
C PRO A 43 -18.38 -4.09 -11.38
N LEU A 44 -18.60 -4.41 -10.10
CA LEU A 44 -19.28 -3.53 -9.15
C LEU A 44 -18.47 -2.25 -8.89
N PHE A 45 -17.14 -2.37 -8.76
CA PHE A 45 -16.26 -1.19 -8.64
C PHE A 45 -16.29 -0.34 -9.92
N ALA A 46 -16.15 -0.97 -11.08
CA ALA A 46 -16.18 -0.29 -12.38
C ALA A 46 -17.52 0.42 -12.62
N SER A 47 -18.62 -0.25 -12.32
CA SER A 47 -19.96 0.30 -12.42
C SER A 47 -20.15 1.54 -11.54
N ALA A 48 -19.69 1.49 -10.29
CA ALA A 48 -19.75 2.64 -9.39
C ALA A 48 -18.88 3.81 -9.88
N GLY A 49 -17.65 3.56 -10.35
CA GLY A 49 -16.79 4.60 -10.92
C GLY A 49 -17.37 5.22 -12.19
N LYS A 50 -17.94 4.39 -13.08
CA LYS A 50 -18.62 4.85 -14.30
C LYS A 50 -19.88 5.65 -13.98
N ALA A 51 -20.68 5.22 -13.00
CA ALA A 51 -21.85 5.95 -12.55
C ALA A 51 -21.49 7.34 -11.99
N MET A 52 -20.40 7.46 -11.22
CA MET A 52 -19.88 8.76 -10.76
C MET A 52 -19.52 9.69 -11.92
N SER A 53 -18.80 9.18 -12.94
CA SER A 53 -18.40 9.99 -14.10
C SER A 53 -19.58 10.47 -14.93
N GLN A 54 -20.66 9.68 -15.00
CA GLN A 54 -21.85 9.99 -15.80
C GLN A 54 -22.84 10.90 -15.07
N SER A 55 -23.05 10.68 -13.77
CA SER A 55 -24.02 11.43 -12.97
C SER A 55 -23.49 12.74 -12.40
N GLY A 56 -22.15 12.90 -12.30
CA GLY A 56 -21.54 14.02 -11.59
C GLY A 56 -21.64 13.92 -10.05
N ASP A 57 -22.20 12.84 -9.49
CA ASP A 57 -22.24 12.59 -8.04
C ASP A 57 -20.93 11.91 -7.59
N TRP A 58 -19.92 12.72 -7.27
CA TRP A 58 -18.60 12.26 -6.80
C TRP A 58 -18.57 11.90 -5.31
N ILE A 59 -19.70 12.04 -4.60
CA ILE A 59 -19.75 11.83 -3.15
C ILE A 59 -20.22 10.42 -2.84
N THR A 60 -21.35 9.99 -3.42
CA THR A 60 -22.00 8.73 -3.06
C THR A 60 -21.81 7.68 -4.17
N PRO A 61 -21.03 6.62 -3.95
CA PRO A 61 -20.93 5.52 -4.93
C PRO A 61 -22.27 4.81 -5.11
N LYS A 62 -22.65 4.55 -6.35
CA LYS A 62 -23.89 3.85 -6.69
C LYS A 62 -23.64 2.77 -7.74
N VAL A 63 -24.33 1.63 -7.62
CA VAL A 63 -24.37 0.55 -8.62
C VAL A 63 -25.80 0.30 -8.98
N ASN A 64 -26.17 0.47 -10.25
CA ASN A 64 -27.56 0.36 -10.73
C ASN A 64 -28.55 1.22 -9.92
N GLY A 65 -28.13 2.42 -9.55
CA GLY A 65 -28.92 3.34 -8.72
C GLY A 65 -28.93 3.05 -7.22
N ILE A 66 -28.42 1.90 -6.78
CA ILE A 66 -28.38 1.50 -5.36
C ILE A 66 -27.08 2.03 -4.72
N LEU A 67 -27.22 2.58 -3.50
CA LEU A 67 -26.11 3.10 -2.71
C LEU A 67 -25.10 1.98 -2.35
N ARG A 68 -23.81 2.27 -2.50
CA ARG A 68 -22.74 1.32 -2.22
C ARG A 68 -21.72 1.88 -1.22
N PHE A 69 -21.80 1.47 0.04
CA PHE A 69 -20.95 1.94 1.13
C PHE A 69 -19.88 0.94 1.56
N ASP A 70 -19.48 0.00 0.70
CA ASP A 70 -18.49 -1.02 1.06
C ASP A 70 -17.05 -0.46 1.14
N LYS A 71 -16.76 0.59 0.39
CA LYS A 71 -15.44 1.26 0.39
C LYS A 71 -15.56 2.78 0.29
N PRO A 72 -14.56 3.52 0.84
CA PRO A 72 -14.43 4.96 0.64
C PRO A 72 -14.11 5.31 -0.83
N PRO A 73 -14.15 6.60 -1.20
CA PRO A 73 -14.32 7.01 -2.59
C PRO A 73 -13.04 7.00 -3.43
N PHE A 74 -11.85 6.95 -2.86
CA PHE A 74 -10.62 7.26 -3.58
C PHE A 74 -10.38 6.34 -4.79
N TYR A 75 -10.70 5.05 -4.67
CA TYR A 75 -10.60 4.14 -5.80
C TYR A 75 -11.63 4.47 -6.89
N TYR A 76 -12.87 4.77 -6.50
CA TYR A 76 -13.93 5.17 -7.43
C TYR A 76 -13.61 6.49 -8.12
N TRP A 77 -13.05 7.47 -7.41
CA TRP A 77 -12.63 8.75 -7.98
C TRP A 77 -11.58 8.58 -9.07
N LEU A 78 -10.55 7.74 -8.81
CA LEU A 78 -9.52 7.48 -9.81
C LEU A 78 -10.10 6.84 -11.08
N MET A 79 -10.99 5.85 -10.93
CA MET A 79 -11.70 5.27 -12.08
C MET A 79 -12.59 6.30 -12.78
N ALA A 80 -13.37 7.07 -12.03
CA ALA A 80 -14.28 8.07 -12.58
C ALA A 80 -13.55 9.14 -13.40
N ILE A 81 -12.38 9.60 -12.93
CA ILE A 81 -11.51 10.52 -13.67
C ILE A 81 -11.13 9.92 -15.03
N ILE A 82 -10.74 8.65 -15.08
CA ILE A 82 -10.33 7.99 -16.32
C ILE A 82 -11.55 7.77 -17.24
N TYR A 83 -12.68 7.35 -16.70
CA TYR A 83 -13.93 7.22 -17.46
C TYR A 83 -14.46 8.54 -18.00
N SER A 84 -14.11 9.67 -17.38
CA SER A 84 -14.49 11.02 -17.83
C SER A 84 -13.65 11.56 -18.97
N ILE A 85 -12.54 10.87 -19.35
CA ILE A 85 -11.69 11.31 -20.46
C ILE A 85 -12.48 11.21 -21.77
N PRO A 86 -12.58 12.29 -22.57
CA PRO A 86 -13.29 12.27 -23.84
C PRO A 86 -12.77 11.16 -24.77
N GLY A 87 -13.66 10.44 -25.42
CA GLY A 87 -13.29 9.33 -26.30
C GLY A 87 -12.89 8.05 -25.58
N ASN A 88 -13.06 7.95 -24.25
CA ASN A 88 -12.72 6.74 -23.49
C ASN A 88 -13.25 5.45 -24.13
N GLN A 89 -14.49 5.45 -24.63
CA GLN A 89 -15.12 4.28 -25.24
C GLN A 89 -14.42 3.80 -26.52
N SER A 90 -13.65 4.64 -27.20
CA SER A 90 -12.95 4.25 -28.43
C SER A 90 -11.64 3.48 -28.16
N TRP A 91 -10.95 3.77 -27.05
CA TRP A 91 -9.70 3.11 -26.69
C TRP A 91 -9.81 2.14 -25.50
N ASP A 92 -10.92 2.15 -24.79
CA ASP A 92 -11.26 1.21 -23.71
C ASP A 92 -12.67 0.67 -23.88
N GLN A 93 -12.89 -0.08 -24.96
CA GLN A 93 -14.22 -0.60 -25.33
C GLN A 93 -14.83 -1.47 -24.25
N LEU A 94 -14.02 -2.24 -23.52
CA LEU A 94 -14.46 -3.09 -22.42
C LEU A 94 -14.62 -2.33 -21.09
N GLY A 95 -14.13 -1.09 -20.99
CA GLY A 95 -14.06 -0.35 -19.74
C GLY A 95 -13.13 -0.95 -18.69
N SER A 96 -12.37 -1.96 -19.06
CA SER A 96 -11.51 -2.73 -18.14
C SER A 96 -10.16 -2.07 -17.88
N LEU A 97 -9.61 -1.34 -18.85
CA LEU A 97 -8.40 -0.55 -18.67
C LEU A 97 -8.64 0.55 -17.63
N SER A 98 -9.69 1.33 -17.79
CA SER A 98 -10.06 2.41 -16.86
C SER A 98 -10.31 1.91 -15.45
N ALA A 99 -10.89 0.72 -15.31
CA ALA A 99 -11.17 0.12 -14.01
C ALA A 99 -9.90 -0.39 -13.32
N ARG A 100 -8.95 -0.98 -14.07
CA ARG A 100 -7.73 -1.60 -13.52
C ARG A 100 -6.56 -0.64 -13.33
N LEU A 101 -6.53 0.46 -14.10
CA LEU A 101 -5.41 1.40 -14.11
C LEU A 101 -5.04 1.93 -12.71
N PRO A 102 -5.98 2.26 -11.78
CA PRO A 102 -5.61 2.66 -10.42
C PRO A 102 -4.83 1.59 -9.66
N SER A 103 -5.19 0.31 -9.77
CA SER A 103 -4.48 -0.81 -9.14
C SER A 103 -3.08 -0.99 -9.72
N ALA A 104 -2.96 -0.93 -11.04
CA ALA A 104 -1.70 -1.09 -11.77
C ALA A 104 -0.72 0.06 -11.45
N LEU A 105 -1.20 1.30 -11.46
CA LEU A 105 -0.38 2.48 -11.14
C LEU A 105 0.08 2.47 -9.68
N ALA A 106 -0.79 2.11 -8.74
CA ALA A 106 -0.42 1.99 -7.33
C ALA A 106 0.71 0.98 -7.12
N SER A 107 0.62 -0.18 -7.79
CA SER A 107 1.67 -1.21 -7.76
C SER A 107 2.96 -0.74 -8.42
N LEU A 108 2.89 -0.04 -9.55
CA LEU A 108 4.03 0.57 -10.23
C LEU A 108 4.75 1.58 -9.33
N PHE A 109 4.01 2.52 -8.72
CA PHE A 109 4.62 3.52 -7.83
C PHE A 109 5.24 2.89 -6.59
N LEU A 110 4.62 1.87 -6.01
CA LEU A 110 5.21 1.13 -4.89
C LEU A 110 6.48 0.38 -5.30
N PHE A 111 6.47 -0.28 -6.45
CA PHE A 111 7.63 -0.95 -7.03
C PHE A 111 8.83 0.01 -7.20
N LEU A 112 8.59 1.21 -7.73
CA LEU A 112 9.61 2.25 -7.87
C LEU A 112 10.10 2.76 -6.51
N MET A 113 9.18 2.95 -5.57
CA MET A 113 9.50 3.43 -4.22
C MET A 113 10.31 2.41 -3.42
N LEU A 114 10.07 1.11 -3.60
CA LEU A 114 10.88 0.03 -3.02
C LEU A 114 12.31 0.09 -3.54
N GLY A 115 12.48 0.09 -4.87
CA GLY A 115 13.81 0.17 -5.48
C GLY A 115 14.60 1.40 -5.01
N ASP A 116 13.95 2.57 -4.98
CA ASP A 116 14.56 3.81 -4.50
C ASP A 116 14.88 3.76 -2.99
N SER A 117 14.07 3.08 -2.18
CA SER A 117 14.33 2.91 -0.73
C SER A 117 15.49 1.98 -0.46
N ILE A 118 15.65 0.90 -1.24
CA ILE A 118 16.80 -0.01 -1.16
C ILE A 118 18.08 0.73 -1.58
N LEU A 119 18.04 1.52 -2.66
CA LEU A 119 19.17 2.36 -3.07
C LEU A 119 19.56 3.39 -2.00
N TYR A 120 18.56 3.92 -1.30
CA TYR A 120 18.76 4.88 -0.21
C TYR A 120 19.39 4.22 1.02
N HIS A 121 19.01 2.98 1.35
CA HIS A 121 19.55 2.20 2.46
C HIS A 121 21.00 1.79 2.22
N HIS A 122 21.37 1.42 0.98
CA HIS A 122 22.71 0.94 0.60
C HIS A 122 23.50 1.91 -0.29
N PRO A 123 23.70 3.19 0.09
CA PRO A 123 24.27 4.21 -0.83
C PRO A 123 25.72 3.92 -1.22
N LYS A 124 26.47 3.20 -0.38
CA LYS A 124 27.90 2.88 -0.56
C LYS A 124 28.15 1.47 -1.12
N SER A 125 27.13 0.60 -1.17
CA SER A 125 27.29 -0.77 -1.64
C SER A 125 27.63 -0.80 -3.13
N ARG A 126 28.61 -1.64 -3.50
CA ARG A 126 28.96 -1.95 -4.91
C ARG A 126 27.77 -2.64 -5.61
N HIS A 127 27.00 -3.42 -4.88
CA HIS A 127 25.89 -4.24 -5.39
C HIS A 127 24.51 -3.56 -5.23
N LYS A 128 24.43 -2.27 -4.88
CA LYS A 128 23.19 -1.56 -4.59
C LYS A 128 22.17 -1.63 -5.72
N THR A 129 22.63 -1.57 -6.99
CA THR A 129 21.76 -1.68 -8.18
C THR A 129 21.13 -3.06 -8.26
N TYR A 130 21.92 -4.09 -8.08
CA TYR A 130 21.44 -5.47 -8.06
C TYR A 130 20.45 -5.70 -6.93
N LEU A 131 20.73 -5.23 -5.73
CA LEU A 131 19.82 -5.32 -4.58
C LEU A 131 18.51 -4.60 -4.84
N ALA A 132 18.54 -3.40 -5.43
CA ALA A 132 17.34 -2.66 -5.77
C ALA A 132 16.50 -3.38 -6.84
N LEU A 133 17.14 -3.92 -7.88
CA LEU A 133 16.46 -4.69 -8.94
C LEU A 133 15.84 -5.97 -8.38
N VAL A 134 16.61 -6.79 -7.66
CA VAL A 134 16.13 -8.06 -7.11
C VAL A 134 15.03 -7.86 -6.07
N GLY A 135 15.19 -6.90 -5.16
CA GLY A 135 14.18 -6.60 -4.15
C GLY A 135 12.88 -6.08 -4.77
N SER A 136 12.96 -5.18 -5.77
CA SER A 136 11.75 -4.71 -6.46
C SER A 136 11.12 -5.82 -7.31
N LEU A 137 11.91 -6.66 -7.99
CA LEU A 137 11.40 -7.80 -8.76
C LEU A 137 10.76 -8.85 -7.86
N GLY A 138 11.26 -9.05 -6.64
CA GLY A 138 10.63 -9.93 -5.66
C GLY A 138 9.19 -9.52 -5.37
N PHE A 139 8.93 -8.22 -5.23
CA PHE A 139 7.57 -7.68 -5.12
C PHE A 139 6.75 -7.90 -6.41
N ALA A 140 7.27 -7.51 -7.57
CA ALA A 140 6.53 -7.56 -8.83
C ALA A 140 6.19 -9.00 -9.27
N LEU A 141 7.04 -9.98 -8.96
CA LEU A 141 6.87 -11.39 -9.30
C LEU A 141 6.07 -12.18 -8.25
N SER A 142 5.72 -11.58 -7.11
CA SER A 142 4.83 -12.19 -6.13
C SER A 142 3.48 -12.53 -6.77
N PRO A 143 2.98 -13.80 -6.70
CA PRO A 143 1.70 -14.19 -7.26
C PRO A 143 0.53 -13.30 -6.82
N LEU A 144 0.52 -12.91 -5.56
CA LEU A 144 -0.50 -11.98 -5.05
C LEU A 144 -0.43 -10.63 -5.74
N VAL A 145 0.75 -10.07 -5.92
CA VAL A 145 0.92 -8.77 -6.59
C VAL A 145 0.52 -8.85 -8.05
N ILE A 146 0.89 -9.92 -8.77
CA ILE A 146 0.52 -10.13 -10.18
C ILE A 146 -1.01 -10.15 -10.33
N ILE A 147 -1.72 -10.89 -9.47
CA ILE A 147 -3.18 -11.02 -9.53
C ILE A 147 -3.84 -9.68 -9.19
N TRP A 148 -3.53 -9.11 -8.03
CA TRP A 148 -4.26 -7.94 -7.52
C TRP A 148 -3.90 -6.63 -8.23
N SER A 149 -2.68 -6.48 -8.77
CA SER A 149 -2.32 -5.30 -9.58
C SER A 149 -3.11 -5.20 -10.88
N ARG A 150 -3.62 -6.33 -11.38
CA ARG A 150 -4.44 -6.45 -12.60
C ARG A 150 -5.94 -6.61 -12.31
N THR A 151 -6.35 -6.50 -11.07
CA THR A 151 -7.75 -6.63 -10.63
C THR A 151 -8.31 -5.26 -10.28
N ALA A 152 -9.54 -4.96 -10.74
CA ALA A 152 -10.20 -3.68 -10.51
C ALA A 152 -10.85 -3.62 -9.12
N VAL A 153 -10.02 -3.67 -8.07
CA VAL A 153 -10.45 -3.59 -6.65
C VAL A 153 -9.47 -2.73 -5.84
N SER A 154 -9.91 -2.24 -4.70
CA SER A 154 -9.15 -1.29 -3.87
C SER A 154 -7.91 -1.86 -3.18
N ASP A 155 -7.67 -3.18 -3.24
CA ASP A 155 -6.61 -3.85 -2.46
C ASP A 155 -5.20 -3.43 -2.88
N SER A 156 -4.91 -3.37 -4.19
CA SER A 156 -3.62 -2.89 -4.70
C SER A 156 -3.39 -1.40 -4.44
N LEU A 157 -4.44 -0.59 -4.51
CA LEU A 157 -4.33 0.83 -4.17
C LEU A 157 -4.04 1.02 -2.67
N LEU A 158 -4.66 0.20 -1.80
CA LEU A 158 -4.34 0.16 -0.37
C LEU A 158 -2.87 -0.26 -0.15
N CYS A 159 -2.44 -1.35 -0.78
CA CYS A 159 -1.06 -1.84 -0.70
C CYS A 159 -0.07 -0.74 -1.13
N GLY A 160 -0.32 -0.09 -2.27
CA GLY A 160 0.50 0.99 -2.79
C GLY A 160 0.58 2.19 -1.84
N THR A 161 -0.56 2.68 -1.38
CA THR A 161 -0.62 3.87 -0.52
C THR A 161 -0.07 3.60 0.89
N VAL A 162 -0.41 2.47 1.53
CA VAL A 162 0.17 2.05 2.82
C VAL A 162 1.68 1.85 2.69
N GLY A 163 2.12 1.10 1.66
CA GLY A 163 3.54 0.81 1.46
C GLY A 163 4.38 2.07 1.22
N ILE A 164 3.92 2.96 0.34
CA ILE A 164 4.60 4.25 0.09
C ILE A 164 4.63 5.09 1.37
N SER A 165 3.53 5.17 2.12
CA SER A 165 3.48 5.91 3.39
C SER A 165 4.51 5.37 4.40
N LEU A 166 4.56 4.05 4.59
CA LEU A 166 5.51 3.39 5.51
C LEU A 166 6.97 3.61 5.09
N LEU A 167 7.30 3.45 3.80
CA LEU A 167 8.65 3.71 3.29
C LEU A 167 9.05 5.19 3.45
N LEU A 168 8.12 6.12 3.29
CA LEU A 168 8.35 7.54 3.54
C LEU A 168 8.57 7.82 5.04
N PHE A 169 7.82 7.18 5.95
CA PHE A 169 8.07 7.27 7.40
C PHE A 169 9.44 6.70 7.76
N TRP A 170 9.79 5.52 7.24
CA TRP A 170 11.11 4.97 7.46
C TRP A 170 12.24 5.93 7.05
N ARG A 171 12.11 6.59 5.88
CA ARG A 171 13.09 7.60 5.45
C ARG A 171 13.20 8.76 6.43
N LYS A 172 12.11 9.19 7.09
CA LYS A 172 12.15 10.21 8.12
C LYS A 172 12.94 9.77 9.34
N PHE A 173 12.89 8.51 9.72
CA PHE A 173 13.68 7.98 10.82
C PHE A 173 15.19 8.02 10.52
N VAL A 174 15.59 7.74 9.27
CA VAL A 174 16.99 7.71 8.85
C VAL A 174 17.54 9.11 8.53
N GLU A 175 16.70 10.06 8.10
CA GLU A 175 17.13 11.42 7.79
C GLU A 175 17.61 12.19 9.03
N ASN A 176 18.77 12.86 8.92
CA ASN A 176 19.34 13.67 10.02
C ASN A 176 18.73 15.09 10.12
N LYS A 177 18.05 15.56 9.09
CA LYS A 177 17.45 16.92 9.04
C LYS A 177 15.93 16.82 9.12
N GLY A 178 15.35 17.56 10.07
CA GLY A 178 13.90 17.65 10.29
C GLY A 178 13.15 18.36 9.16
N LYS A 179 13.06 17.72 7.99
CA LYS A 179 12.21 18.17 6.88
C LYS A 179 10.73 18.00 7.24
N ASN A 180 9.86 18.72 6.53
CA ASN A 180 8.41 18.56 6.68
C ASN A 180 8.00 17.10 6.50
N CYS A 181 7.09 16.63 7.37
CA CYS A 181 6.57 15.26 7.35
C CYS A 181 5.16 15.21 6.72
N ILE A 182 4.87 16.11 5.77
CA ILE A 182 3.54 16.22 5.14
C ILE A 182 3.26 14.99 4.28
N LEU A 183 4.19 14.63 3.39
CA LEU A 183 3.97 13.60 2.35
C LEU A 183 3.58 12.22 2.92
N PRO A 184 4.28 11.63 3.92
CA PRO A 184 3.85 10.33 4.46
C PRO A 184 2.43 10.37 5.05
N TRP A 185 2.05 11.45 5.72
CA TRP A 185 0.71 11.62 6.28
C TRP A 185 -0.36 11.86 5.20
N THR A 186 -0.04 12.62 4.14
CA THR A 186 -0.94 12.79 2.99
C THR A 186 -1.22 11.45 2.31
N VAL A 187 -0.19 10.63 2.07
CA VAL A 187 -0.35 9.31 1.46
C VAL A 187 -1.15 8.38 2.38
N LEU A 188 -0.94 8.44 3.70
CA LEU A 188 -1.78 7.72 4.67
C LEU A 188 -3.25 8.17 4.60
N SER A 189 -3.50 9.46 4.44
CA SER A 189 -4.88 9.97 4.30
C SER A 189 -5.57 9.41 3.05
N LEU A 190 -4.85 9.30 1.94
CA LEU A 190 -5.34 8.65 0.72
C LEU A 190 -5.57 7.14 0.92
N ALA A 191 -4.74 6.46 1.72
CA ALA A 191 -4.96 5.07 2.10
C ALA A 191 -6.25 4.90 2.92
N ILE A 192 -6.55 5.83 3.84
CA ILE A 192 -7.81 5.86 4.60
C ILE A 192 -9.00 6.08 3.66
N LEU A 193 -8.88 6.98 2.68
CA LEU A 193 -9.91 7.18 1.65
C LEU A 193 -9.99 6.01 0.63
N THR A 194 -9.07 5.04 0.68
CA THR A 194 -9.12 3.82 -0.16
C THR A 194 -9.89 2.69 0.51
N LYS A 195 -9.63 2.41 1.78
CA LYS A 195 -10.21 1.22 2.45
C LYS A 195 -10.69 1.50 3.89
N GLY A 196 -10.65 2.74 4.33
CA GLY A 196 -11.14 3.16 5.65
C GLY A 196 -10.08 3.06 6.76
N PRO A 197 -10.54 2.96 8.03
CA PRO A 197 -9.68 3.03 9.21
C PRO A 197 -8.58 1.96 9.26
N VAL A 198 -8.77 0.82 8.61
CA VAL A 198 -7.80 -0.28 8.57
C VAL A 198 -6.42 0.18 8.08
N ALA A 199 -6.37 1.14 7.14
CA ALA A 199 -5.12 1.69 6.65
C ALA A 199 -4.34 2.42 7.76
N ALA A 200 -5.04 3.23 8.57
CA ALA A 200 -4.43 3.91 9.71
C ALA A 200 -3.94 2.90 10.76
N VAL A 201 -4.73 1.87 11.07
CA VAL A 201 -4.37 0.84 12.05
C VAL A 201 -3.09 0.12 11.63
N ILE A 202 -2.97 -0.32 10.38
CA ILE A 202 -1.77 -1.01 9.86
C ILE A 202 -0.54 -0.10 10.01
N VAL A 203 -0.63 1.16 9.57
CA VAL A 203 0.52 2.08 9.61
C VAL A 203 0.91 2.40 11.06
N VAL A 204 -0.06 2.77 11.91
CA VAL A 204 0.21 3.10 13.32
C VAL A 204 0.77 1.89 14.07
N PHE A 205 0.23 0.69 13.84
CA PHE A 205 0.71 -0.53 14.48
C PHE A 205 2.14 -0.88 14.03
N THR A 206 2.45 -0.77 12.73
CA THR A 206 3.83 -0.93 12.22
C THR A 206 4.79 0.07 12.88
N LEU A 207 4.42 1.35 12.92
CA LEU A 207 5.25 2.38 13.53
C LEU A 207 5.44 2.14 15.03
N ALA A 208 4.39 1.73 15.75
CA ALA A 208 4.46 1.41 17.17
C ALA A 208 5.42 0.24 17.45
N ILE A 209 5.31 -0.86 16.70
CA ILE A 209 6.23 -2.00 16.82
C ILE A 209 7.67 -1.56 16.51
N PHE A 210 7.89 -0.82 15.42
CA PHE A 210 9.22 -0.36 15.07
C PHE A 210 9.81 0.57 16.14
N LEU A 211 9.05 1.54 16.62
CA LEU A 211 9.49 2.45 17.68
C LEU A 211 9.81 1.72 18.99
N SER A 212 9.08 0.66 19.34
CA SER A 212 9.37 -0.15 20.54
C SER A 212 10.70 -0.91 20.46
N THR A 213 11.24 -1.11 19.26
CA THR A 213 12.58 -1.71 19.06
C THR A 213 13.72 -0.70 19.19
N GLN A 214 13.42 0.61 19.28
CA GLN A 214 14.40 1.69 19.22
C GLN A 214 14.66 2.28 20.62
N GLU A 215 15.93 2.50 20.95
CA GLU A 215 16.31 3.16 22.23
C GLU A 215 15.85 4.63 22.25
N ASP A 216 16.07 5.35 21.15
CA ASP A 216 15.72 6.77 21.00
C ASP A 216 14.28 6.98 20.47
N TRP A 217 13.31 6.10 20.80
CA TRP A 217 11.96 6.10 20.24
C TRP A 217 11.25 7.45 20.36
N LYS A 218 11.43 8.21 21.46
CA LYS A 218 10.85 9.54 21.63
C LYS A 218 11.35 10.54 20.58
N LYS A 219 12.66 10.54 20.28
CA LYS A 219 13.25 11.39 19.24
C LYS A 219 12.72 11.01 17.85
N LEU A 220 12.58 9.71 17.59
CA LEU A 220 12.05 9.22 16.32
C LEU A 220 10.57 9.57 16.17
N LEU A 221 9.78 9.43 17.23
CA LEU A 221 8.37 9.84 17.24
C LEU A 221 8.22 11.33 16.89
N LEU A 222 9.05 12.18 17.47
CA LEU A 222 9.03 13.63 17.17
C LEU A 222 9.44 13.95 15.72
N LYS A 223 10.29 13.12 15.07
CA LYS A 223 10.65 13.29 13.65
C LYS A 223 9.46 13.14 12.71
N ILE A 224 8.51 12.28 13.01
CA ILE A 224 7.30 12.07 12.18
C ILE A 224 6.20 13.10 12.44
N LYS A 225 6.38 13.98 13.43
CA LYS A 225 5.46 15.08 13.75
C LYS A 225 3.99 14.63 13.86
N PRO A 226 3.63 13.77 14.83
CA PRO A 226 2.32 13.12 14.89
C PRO A 226 1.15 14.10 14.95
N LEU A 227 1.27 15.21 15.69
CA LEU A 227 0.21 16.22 15.77
C LEU A 227 -0.08 16.87 14.40
N GLN A 228 0.99 17.22 13.65
CA GLN A 228 0.84 17.72 12.28
C GLN A 228 0.20 16.65 11.40
N GLY A 229 0.58 15.40 11.58
CA GLY A 229 0.06 14.27 10.84
C GLY A 229 -1.42 14.02 11.08
N ILE A 230 -1.86 14.03 12.33
CA ILE A 230 -3.28 13.91 12.70
C ILE A 230 -4.08 15.02 12.03
N LEU A 231 -3.60 16.27 12.07
CA LEU A 231 -4.26 17.40 11.42
C LEU A 231 -4.38 17.20 9.92
N ILE A 232 -3.30 16.78 9.23
CA ILE A 232 -3.32 16.53 7.77
C ILE A 232 -4.32 15.41 7.45
N THR A 233 -4.28 14.32 8.22
CA THR A 233 -5.18 13.18 8.03
C THR A 233 -6.63 13.60 8.22
N PHE A 234 -6.91 14.38 9.25
CA PHE A 234 -8.24 14.91 9.50
C PHE A 234 -8.72 15.82 8.35
N LEU A 235 -7.91 16.76 7.91
CA LEU A 235 -8.27 17.71 6.85
C LEU A 235 -8.50 17.02 5.48
N ILE A 236 -7.78 15.92 5.17
CA ILE A 236 -7.89 15.24 3.87
C ILE A 236 -8.98 14.17 3.90
N SER A 237 -9.05 13.36 4.96
CA SER A 237 -9.94 12.19 4.96
C SER A 237 -11.34 12.51 5.48
N THR A 238 -11.45 13.30 6.56
CA THR A 238 -12.73 13.54 7.26
C THR A 238 -13.80 14.23 6.41
N PRO A 239 -13.47 15.18 5.51
CA PRO A 239 -14.51 15.88 4.75
C PRO A 239 -15.45 14.94 3.99
N TRP A 240 -14.90 13.91 3.34
CA TRP A 240 -15.75 12.95 2.62
C TRP A 240 -16.66 12.16 3.57
N TYR A 241 -16.11 11.63 4.67
CA TYR A 241 -16.91 10.88 5.65
C TYR A 241 -18.04 11.73 6.24
N LEU A 242 -17.74 13.01 6.53
CA LEU A 242 -18.73 13.94 7.06
C LEU A 242 -19.82 14.24 6.04
N ILE A 243 -19.47 14.54 4.79
CA ILE A 243 -20.45 14.88 3.74
C ILE A 243 -21.35 13.68 3.46
N VAL A 244 -20.81 12.45 3.34
CA VAL A 244 -21.64 11.26 3.14
C VAL A 244 -22.54 11.00 4.35
N PHE A 245 -22.03 11.18 5.57
CA PHE A 245 -22.85 11.04 6.77
C PHE A 245 -24.00 12.06 6.81
N LEU A 246 -23.74 13.32 6.47
CA LEU A 246 -24.78 14.36 6.42
C LEU A 246 -25.82 14.09 5.31
N LYS A 247 -25.42 13.46 4.22
CA LYS A 247 -26.29 13.16 3.08
C LYS A 247 -27.12 11.88 3.29
N GLU A 248 -26.52 10.81 3.77
CA GLU A 248 -27.08 9.46 3.80
C GLU A 248 -27.36 8.93 5.23
N GLY A 249 -26.91 9.66 6.25
CA GLY A 249 -27.23 9.41 7.67
C GLY A 249 -26.76 8.07 8.20
N ARG A 250 -27.64 7.41 8.98
CA ARG A 250 -27.35 6.12 9.63
C ARG A 250 -27.08 4.99 8.65
N SER A 251 -27.69 4.99 7.48
CA SER A 251 -27.47 3.96 6.46
C SER A 251 -26.00 3.83 6.09
N PHE A 252 -25.28 4.95 5.98
CA PHE A 252 -23.84 4.94 5.77
C PHE A 252 -23.07 4.38 6.98
N LEU A 253 -23.41 4.79 8.21
CA LEU A 253 -22.69 4.33 9.41
C LEU A 253 -22.85 2.82 9.61
N ASP A 254 -24.07 2.32 9.53
CA ASP A 254 -24.39 0.90 9.75
C ASP A 254 -23.75 0.01 8.67
N SER A 255 -23.79 0.44 7.41
CA SER A 255 -23.18 -0.30 6.32
C SER A 255 -21.66 -0.24 6.37
N PHE A 256 -21.06 0.98 6.37
CA PHE A 256 -19.62 1.14 6.25
C PHE A 256 -18.87 0.76 7.54
N PHE A 257 -19.19 1.41 8.67
CA PHE A 257 -18.49 1.14 9.93
C PHE A 257 -19.00 -0.14 10.62
N GLY A 258 -20.32 -0.39 10.59
CA GLY A 258 -20.93 -1.58 11.17
C GLY A 258 -20.53 -2.84 10.40
N TYR A 259 -21.15 -3.05 9.22
CA TYR A 259 -20.99 -4.32 8.48
C TYR A 259 -19.61 -4.47 7.84
N HIS A 260 -19.17 -3.48 7.06
CA HIS A 260 -17.94 -3.63 6.24
C HIS A 260 -16.61 -3.47 6.99
N ASN A 261 -16.61 -2.91 8.20
CA ASN A 261 -15.42 -2.77 9.03
C ASN A 261 -15.51 -3.58 10.32
N LEU A 262 -16.39 -3.22 11.25
CA LEU A 262 -16.44 -3.85 12.57
C LEU A 262 -16.85 -5.32 12.51
N GLN A 263 -17.97 -5.63 11.86
CA GLN A 263 -18.48 -7.00 11.79
C GLN A 263 -17.53 -7.93 11.06
N ARG A 264 -16.89 -7.49 9.96
CA ARG A 264 -15.86 -8.30 9.28
C ARG A 264 -14.64 -8.61 10.13
N TYR A 265 -14.32 -7.75 11.10
CA TYR A 265 -13.21 -7.99 12.01
C TYR A 265 -13.59 -8.91 13.17
N THR A 266 -14.80 -8.76 13.71
CA THR A 266 -15.25 -9.46 14.93
C THR A 266 -16.01 -10.75 14.66
N SER A 267 -16.61 -10.93 13.48
CA SER A 267 -17.39 -12.10 13.11
C SER A 267 -17.07 -12.60 11.69
N VAL A 268 -17.38 -13.86 11.42
CA VAL A 268 -17.22 -14.45 10.08
C VAL A 268 -18.31 -13.93 9.16
N VAL A 269 -17.90 -13.29 8.06
CA VAL A 269 -18.79 -12.78 7.02
C VAL A 269 -18.55 -13.53 5.72
N ASN A 270 -19.62 -13.86 4.99
CA ASN A 270 -19.60 -14.59 3.70
C ASN A 270 -18.84 -15.93 3.77
N ASN A 271 -18.95 -16.68 4.89
CA ASN A 271 -18.30 -17.99 5.09
C ASN A 271 -16.76 -17.99 4.95
N HIS A 272 -16.09 -16.83 5.03
CA HIS A 272 -14.63 -16.74 5.00
C HIS A 272 -14.03 -16.99 6.40
N SER A 273 -14.25 -18.21 6.92
CA SER A 273 -13.69 -18.70 8.18
C SER A 273 -12.44 -19.52 7.89
N GLU A 274 -11.29 -18.98 8.27
CA GLU A 274 -10.00 -19.63 8.05
C GLU A 274 -9.23 -19.77 9.38
N PRO A 275 -8.34 -20.78 9.54
CA PRO A 275 -7.60 -21.01 10.77
C PRO A 275 -6.62 -19.87 11.06
N TRP A 276 -6.13 -19.78 12.31
CA TRP A 276 -5.21 -18.71 12.72
C TRP A 276 -3.90 -18.66 11.94
N TRP A 277 -3.43 -19.82 11.43
CA TRP A 277 -2.19 -19.94 10.62
C TRP A 277 -2.39 -19.64 9.13
N PHE A 278 -3.60 -19.33 8.67
CA PHE A 278 -3.94 -19.05 7.27
C PHE A 278 -2.96 -18.10 6.60
N PHE A 279 -2.62 -16.98 7.26
CA PHE A 279 -1.70 -16.01 6.67
C PHE A 279 -0.25 -16.47 6.62
N ILE A 280 0.18 -17.47 7.39
CA ILE A 280 1.50 -18.10 7.23
C ILE A 280 1.54 -18.89 5.91
N TYR A 281 0.47 -19.57 5.59
CA TYR A 281 0.30 -20.27 4.31
C TYR A 281 0.26 -19.28 3.14
N ILE A 282 -0.55 -18.23 3.24
CA ILE A 282 -0.63 -17.17 2.21
C ILE A 282 0.71 -16.45 2.04
N MET A 283 1.44 -16.18 3.12
CA MET A 283 2.79 -15.63 3.06
C MET A 283 3.73 -16.54 2.25
N THR A 284 3.69 -17.84 2.50
CA THR A 284 4.57 -18.79 1.82
C THR A 284 4.28 -18.90 0.33
N ILE A 285 3.01 -19.10 -0.05
CA ILE A 285 2.60 -19.22 -1.45
C ILE A 285 2.66 -17.87 -2.17
N GLY A 286 2.19 -16.83 -1.51
CA GLY A 286 2.15 -15.48 -2.07
C GLY A 286 3.50 -14.86 -2.33
N SER A 287 4.57 -15.40 -1.74
CA SER A 287 5.96 -14.95 -1.96
C SER A 287 6.75 -15.86 -2.91
N LEU A 288 6.13 -16.87 -3.55
CA LEU A 288 6.81 -17.71 -4.53
C LEU A 288 7.32 -16.88 -5.72
N PRO A 289 8.48 -17.22 -6.30
CA PRO A 289 9.41 -18.30 -5.89
C PRO A 289 10.38 -17.88 -4.78
N PHE A 290 10.22 -16.68 -4.20
CA PHE A 290 11.18 -16.08 -3.26
C PHE A 290 10.93 -16.43 -1.79
N SER A 291 10.02 -17.36 -1.48
CA SER A 291 9.65 -17.72 -0.10
C SER A 291 10.85 -18.15 0.76
N ILE A 292 11.79 -18.90 0.20
CA ILE A 292 13.01 -19.33 0.91
C ILE A 292 13.84 -18.11 1.34
N PHE A 293 13.99 -17.13 0.45
CA PHE A 293 14.73 -15.90 0.75
C PHE A 293 14.00 -15.04 1.78
N LEU A 294 12.66 -15.03 1.76
CA LEU A 294 11.86 -14.36 2.77
C LEU A 294 12.12 -14.94 4.17
N PHE A 295 12.02 -16.26 4.34
CA PHE A 295 12.28 -16.90 5.63
C PHE A 295 13.73 -16.71 6.10
N HIS A 296 14.70 -16.82 5.18
CA HIS A 296 16.09 -16.54 5.48
C HIS A 296 16.30 -15.09 5.92
N GLY A 297 15.70 -14.12 5.21
CA GLY A 297 15.74 -12.70 5.55
C GLY A 297 15.12 -12.38 6.91
N ILE A 298 13.98 -12.99 7.25
CA ILE A 298 13.36 -12.90 8.57
C ILE A 298 14.33 -13.40 9.65
N PHE A 299 14.90 -14.60 9.47
CA PHE A 299 15.82 -15.21 10.43
C PHE A 299 17.09 -14.35 10.64
N GLU A 300 17.74 -13.92 9.56
CA GLU A 300 18.96 -13.09 9.67
C GLU A 300 18.67 -11.72 10.29
N THR A 301 17.53 -11.10 9.97
CA THR A 301 17.16 -9.80 10.58
C THR A 301 16.93 -9.94 12.09
N ILE A 302 16.26 -11.01 12.54
CA ILE A 302 16.06 -11.29 13.97
C ILE A 302 17.40 -11.55 14.65
N ARG A 303 18.26 -12.38 14.05
CA ARG A 303 19.60 -12.70 14.56
C ARG A 303 20.47 -11.44 14.69
N GLU A 304 20.48 -10.61 13.66
CA GLU A 304 21.21 -9.33 13.65
C GLU A 304 20.69 -8.39 14.74
N TYR A 305 19.37 -8.25 14.88
CA TYR A 305 18.76 -7.41 15.91
C TYR A 305 19.19 -7.85 17.33
N ILE A 306 19.09 -9.16 17.62
CA ILE A 306 19.49 -9.71 18.95
C ILE A 306 21.00 -9.48 19.21
N THR A 307 21.84 -9.71 18.18
CA THR A 307 23.29 -9.56 18.30
C THR A 307 23.71 -8.11 18.48
N ASN A 308 23.11 -7.19 17.72
CA ASN A 308 23.41 -5.75 17.77
C ASN A 308 22.95 -5.11 19.08
N ARG A 309 21.80 -5.55 19.62
CA ARG A 309 21.30 -5.10 20.93
C ARG A 309 22.27 -5.45 22.07
N ARG A 310 22.98 -6.58 21.97
CA ARG A 310 24.01 -6.99 22.94
C ARG A 310 25.32 -6.19 22.84
N LYS A 311 25.57 -5.54 21.69
CA LYS A 311 26.83 -4.82 21.40
C LYS A 311 26.68 -3.29 21.40
N ASP A 312 25.56 -2.73 21.86
CA ASP A 312 25.24 -1.28 21.80
C ASP A 312 25.47 -0.66 20.40
N SER A 313 25.29 -1.42 19.35
CA SER A 313 25.59 -1.03 17.99
C SER A 313 24.47 -0.20 17.36
N LYS A 314 24.84 0.95 16.75
CA LYS A 314 23.92 1.99 16.19
C LYS A 314 23.11 1.59 14.94
N ASN A 315 23.02 0.33 14.55
CA ASN A 315 22.37 -0.05 13.30
C ASN A 315 20.84 -0.34 13.44
N GLN A 316 20.20 0.31 14.40
CA GLN A 316 18.80 0.05 14.76
C GLN A 316 17.78 0.56 13.73
N ASN A 317 18.14 1.55 12.89
CA ASN A 317 17.23 2.14 11.88
C ASN A 317 17.29 1.43 10.51
N SER A 318 17.60 0.13 10.48
CA SER A 318 17.74 -0.61 9.22
C SER A 318 16.39 -0.77 8.51
N LEU A 319 16.41 -0.76 7.17
CA LEU A 319 15.23 -1.04 6.36
C LEU A 319 14.70 -2.46 6.64
N TYR A 320 15.57 -3.42 6.85
CA TYR A 320 15.22 -4.82 7.12
C TYR A 320 14.44 -4.97 8.42
N LEU A 321 14.88 -4.32 9.51
CA LEU A 321 14.14 -4.33 10.78
C LEU A 321 12.79 -3.64 10.63
N PHE A 322 12.73 -2.52 9.91
CA PHE A 322 11.46 -1.84 9.65
C PHE A 322 10.49 -2.72 8.84
N SER A 323 10.98 -3.39 7.80
CA SER A 323 10.19 -4.34 6.99
C SER A 323 9.70 -5.54 7.82
N LEU A 324 10.54 -6.06 8.72
CA LEU A 324 10.15 -7.13 9.65
C LEU A 324 9.02 -6.68 10.59
N CYS A 325 9.11 -5.47 11.15
CA CYS A 325 8.05 -4.89 11.99
C CYS A 325 6.75 -4.70 11.20
N TRP A 326 6.86 -4.27 9.95
CA TRP A 326 5.72 -4.12 9.04
C TRP A 326 5.03 -5.45 8.73
N LEU A 327 5.80 -6.46 8.32
CA LEU A 327 5.31 -7.81 8.08
C LEU A 327 4.61 -8.38 9.32
N PHE A 328 5.24 -8.25 10.49
CA PHE A 328 4.69 -8.73 11.75
C PHE A 328 3.39 -7.99 12.15
N ALA A 329 3.32 -6.68 11.94
CA ALA A 329 2.10 -5.92 12.20
C ALA A 329 0.92 -6.44 11.39
N ILE A 330 1.10 -6.72 10.09
CA ILE A 330 0.05 -7.25 9.23
C ILE A 330 -0.31 -8.67 9.60
N LEU A 331 0.69 -9.52 9.86
CA LEU A 331 0.47 -10.91 10.26
C LEU A 331 -0.39 -10.98 11.52
N VAL A 332 -0.03 -10.25 12.57
CA VAL A 332 -0.76 -10.26 13.84
C VAL A 332 -2.16 -9.68 13.66
N PHE A 333 -2.27 -8.52 13.02
CA PHE A 333 -3.55 -7.83 12.88
C PHE A 333 -4.60 -8.68 12.15
N PHE A 334 -4.23 -9.26 11.00
CA PHE A 334 -5.18 -10.06 10.22
C PHE A 334 -5.33 -11.50 10.73
N SER A 335 -4.35 -12.08 11.45
CA SER A 335 -4.53 -13.39 12.07
C SER A 335 -5.58 -13.39 13.18
N ILE A 336 -5.75 -12.25 13.88
CA ILE A 336 -6.78 -12.05 14.91
C ILE A 336 -8.16 -11.79 14.28
N SER A 337 -8.24 -11.27 13.05
CA SER A 337 -9.51 -11.00 12.36
C SER A 337 -10.33 -12.28 12.16
N ALA A 338 -11.64 -12.23 12.41
CA ALA A 338 -12.55 -13.37 12.21
C ALA A 338 -12.71 -13.71 10.73
N THR A 339 -12.89 -12.72 9.86
CA THR A 339 -12.95 -12.90 8.39
C THR A 339 -11.54 -12.79 7.80
N LYS A 340 -11.10 -13.79 7.03
CA LYS A 340 -9.78 -13.85 6.41
C LYS A 340 -9.88 -14.01 4.91
N LEU A 341 -9.19 -13.13 4.17
CA LEU A 341 -9.08 -13.16 2.71
C LEU A 341 -7.61 -13.13 2.28
N PRO A 342 -7.21 -13.82 1.20
CA PRO A 342 -5.84 -13.76 0.71
C PRO A 342 -5.36 -12.35 0.41
N SER A 343 -6.24 -11.46 -0.07
CA SER A 343 -5.94 -10.06 -0.37
C SER A 343 -5.54 -9.23 0.85
N TYR A 344 -5.88 -9.65 2.07
CA TYR A 344 -5.48 -8.97 3.30
C TYR A 344 -3.97 -9.07 3.56
N TRP A 345 -3.32 -10.08 2.97
CA TRP A 345 -1.87 -10.20 3.01
C TRP A 345 -1.14 -9.25 2.05
N LEU A 346 -1.81 -8.75 1.02
CA LEU A 346 -1.19 -7.94 -0.03
C LEU A 346 -0.34 -6.75 0.51
N PRO A 347 -0.77 -5.98 1.53
CA PRO A 347 0.06 -4.91 2.08
C PRO A 347 1.35 -5.38 2.78
N ALA A 348 1.56 -6.69 3.00
CA ALA A 348 2.79 -7.25 3.55
C ALA A 348 3.79 -7.69 2.47
N THR A 349 3.40 -7.69 1.19
CA THR A 349 4.25 -8.17 0.09
C THR A 349 5.46 -7.29 -0.23
N PRO A 350 5.45 -5.96 0.03
CA PRO A 350 6.65 -5.13 -0.12
C PRO A 350 7.69 -5.44 0.93
#